data_777326fa7794e862538601f0bfdb6573
#
_entry.id   777326fa7794e862538601f0bfdb6573
#
_cell.length_a   1.000
_cell.length_b   1.000
_cell.length_c   1.000
_cell.angle_alpha   90.00
_cell.angle_beta   90.00
_cell.angle_gamma   90.00
#
_symmetry.space_group_name_H-M   'P 1'
#
loop_
_entity.id
_entity.type
_entity.pdbx_description
1 polymer ?
#
loop_
_entity_poly.entity_id
_entity_poly.type
_entity_poly.pdbx_seq_one_letter_code
_entity_poly.pdbx_strand_id
1 'polypeptide(L)'
;LGGVLLCSFLGGMRAITWTQVAQYIVLLFAFLIPVSWLAYKQLGTPFAPLAYGSQLARIEVLETRLMNDPAEMEVRQAYLQRAQVYRERLLHVEPSLQDLRVELEQRVRTLKAQGADFASIAQARRELLAIPPNAAVAREQWQRALTDNLERSRPLGGMVPHAREFRGDPAGDVSDRQLFDESQLNFLAL
;
A
#
# COMPACT_ATOMS: atom_id res chain seq x y z
N LEU A 1 41.80 39.66 -25.01
CA LEU A 1 41.49 39.10 -26.35
C LEU A 1 42.61 38.22 -26.88
N GLY A 2 43.91 38.61 -26.78
CA GLY A 2 45.06 37.83 -27.25
C GLY A 2 45.24 36.46 -26.58
N GLY A 3 45.05 36.36 -25.28
CA GLY A 3 45.16 35.12 -24.55
C GLY A 3 44.10 34.06 -24.94
N VAL A 4 42.85 34.50 -25.21
CA VAL A 4 41.80 33.62 -25.65
C VAL A 4 42.05 33.08 -27.06
N LEU A 5 42.56 33.96 -27.96
CA LEU A 5 42.95 33.55 -29.32
C LEU A 5 44.13 32.57 -29.30
N LEU A 6 45.13 32.79 -28.46
CA LEU A 6 46.30 31.93 -28.31
C LEU A 6 45.91 30.54 -27.76
N CYS A 7 45.00 30.46 -26.75
CA CYS A 7 44.48 29.23 -26.25
C CYS A 7 43.59 28.49 -27.27
N SER A 8 42.79 29.21 -28.04
CA SER A 8 41.99 28.58 -29.12
C SER A 8 42.86 28.05 -30.27
N PHE A 9 43.97 28.72 -30.58
CA PHE A 9 44.83 28.30 -31.68
C PHE A 9 45.78 27.15 -31.31
N LEU A 10 46.29 27.14 -30.06
CA LEU A 10 47.19 26.08 -29.59
C LEU A 10 46.42 24.83 -29.09
N GLY A 11 45.22 25.01 -28.61
CA GLY A 11 44.46 23.88 -28.01
C GLY A 11 43.44 23.24 -28.92
N GLY A 12 43.00 23.97 -29.95
CA GLY A 12 41.92 23.48 -30.85
C GLY A 12 40.72 22.90 -30.12
N MET A 13 39.90 22.08 -30.79
CA MET A 13 38.75 21.39 -30.21
C MET A 13 39.09 20.47 -29.03
N ARG A 14 40.30 19.95 -28.96
CA ARG A 14 40.77 19.09 -27.85
C ARG A 14 40.86 19.82 -26.51
N ALA A 15 41.31 21.07 -26.48
CA ALA A 15 41.41 21.83 -25.23
C ALA A 15 40.03 22.15 -24.63
N ILE A 16 39.07 22.48 -25.48
CA ILE A 16 37.67 22.76 -25.07
C ILE A 16 37.06 21.48 -24.47
N THR A 17 37.23 20.35 -25.12
CA THR A 17 36.74 19.05 -24.65
C THR A 17 37.34 18.66 -23.30
N TRP A 18 38.64 18.84 -23.11
CA TRP A 18 39.32 18.54 -21.85
C TRP A 18 38.84 19.46 -20.69
N THR A 19 38.59 20.73 -20.99
CA THR A 19 38.04 21.67 -20.00
C THR A 19 36.64 21.26 -19.57
N GLN A 20 35.79 20.86 -20.51
CA GLN A 20 34.46 20.36 -20.21
C GLN A 20 34.48 19.08 -19.37
N VAL A 21 35.37 18.12 -19.72
CA VAL A 21 35.57 16.90 -18.94
C VAL A 21 36.05 17.20 -17.52
N ALA A 22 36.99 18.13 -17.36
CA ALA A 22 37.45 18.54 -16.03
C ALA A 22 36.32 19.18 -15.20
N GLN A 23 35.53 20.06 -15.79
CA GLN A 23 34.35 20.64 -15.13
C GLN A 23 33.34 19.55 -14.72
N TYR A 24 33.10 18.58 -15.57
CA TYR A 24 32.18 17.47 -15.27
C TYR A 24 32.67 16.63 -14.08
N ILE A 25 33.97 16.33 -14.05
CA ILE A 25 34.61 15.60 -12.94
C ILE A 25 34.47 16.39 -11.62
N VAL A 26 34.74 17.69 -11.64
CA VAL A 26 34.59 18.55 -10.45
C VAL A 26 33.15 18.59 -9.97
N LEU A 27 32.19 18.76 -10.88
CA LEU A 27 30.75 18.73 -10.55
C LEU A 27 30.32 17.38 -9.97
N LEU A 28 30.82 16.28 -10.54
CA LEU A 28 30.54 14.93 -10.08
C LEU A 28 31.03 14.73 -8.63
N PHE A 29 32.26 15.14 -8.32
CA PHE A 29 32.78 15.08 -6.96
C PHE A 29 32.05 16.03 -6.00
N ALA A 30 31.74 17.25 -6.43
CA ALA A 30 31.01 18.23 -5.65
C ALA A 30 29.60 17.72 -5.24
N PHE A 31 28.98 16.90 -6.08
CA PHE A 31 27.68 16.27 -5.79
C PHE A 31 27.83 14.97 -4.98
N LEU A 32 28.82 14.15 -5.35
CA LEU A 32 28.99 12.82 -4.75
C LEU A 32 29.41 12.90 -3.27
N ILE A 33 30.28 13.86 -2.93
CA ILE A 33 30.79 14.02 -1.56
C ILE A 33 29.65 14.31 -0.54
N PRO A 34 28.79 15.32 -0.72
CA PRO A 34 27.73 15.60 0.24
C PRO A 34 26.67 14.48 0.28
N VAL A 35 26.36 13.86 -0.86
CA VAL A 35 25.43 12.71 -0.91
C VAL A 35 26.00 11.50 -0.18
N SER A 36 27.26 11.16 -0.41
CA SER A 36 27.94 10.07 0.30
C SER A 36 28.05 10.32 1.80
N TRP A 37 28.33 11.57 2.19
CA TRP A 37 28.37 11.97 3.60
C TRP A 37 27.01 11.83 4.28
N LEU A 38 25.94 12.27 3.61
CA LEU A 38 24.57 12.14 4.11
C LEU A 38 24.16 10.68 4.22
N ALA A 39 24.48 9.87 3.20
CA ALA A 39 24.24 8.43 3.20
C ALA A 39 24.99 7.74 4.35
N TYR A 40 26.23 8.08 4.58
CA TYR A 40 27.01 7.54 5.71
C TYR A 40 26.39 7.91 7.06
N LYS A 41 25.93 9.16 7.23
CA LYS A 41 25.34 9.62 8.47
C LYS A 41 23.98 8.98 8.75
N GLN A 42 23.16 8.70 7.74
CA GLN A 42 21.82 8.13 7.88
C GLN A 42 21.79 6.60 7.80
N LEU A 43 22.59 6.02 6.92
CA LEU A 43 22.53 4.59 6.59
C LEU A 43 23.76 3.81 7.10
N GLY A 44 24.78 4.50 7.61
CA GLY A 44 26.05 3.90 8.06
C GLY A 44 26.96 3.40 6.93
N THR A 45 26.56 3.59 5.66
CA THR A 45 27.35 3.21 4.48
C THR A 45 27.43 4.37 3.49
N PRO A 46 28.62 4.62 2.89
CA PRO A 46 28.81 5.74 1.96
C PRO A 46 28.11 5.52 0.60
N PHE A 47 27.72 4.27 0.30
CA PHE A 47 27.06 3.90 -0.96
C PHE A 47 25.58 3.60 -0.69
N ALA A 48 24.70 4.60 -0.88
CA ALA A 48 23.26 4.47 -0.72
C ALA A 48 22.64 3.27 -1.49
N PRO A 49 23.02 2.96 -2.74
CA PRO A 49 22.47 1.82 -3.46
C PRO A 49 22.75 0.47 -2.80
N LEU A 50 23.91 0.30 -2.16
CA LEU A 50 24.26 -0.94 -1.45
C LEU A 50 23.50 -1.09 -0.11
N ALA A 51 23.19 0.04 0.53
CA ALA A 51 22.38 0.05 1.76
C ALA A 51 20.89 -0.28 1.51
N TYR A 52 20.41 -0.08 0.28
CA TYR A 52 19.01 -0.33 -0.06
C TYR A 52 18.60 -1.79 0.19
N GLY A 53 19.42 -2.75 -0.23
CA GLY A 53 19.17 -4.17 0.02
C GLY A 53 19.08 -4.53 1.52
N SER A 54 19.92 -3.94 2.37
CA SER A 54 19.88 -4.18 3.82
C SER A 54 18.64 -3.53 4.47
N GLN A 55 18.16 -2.41 3.96
CA GLN A 55 16.93 -1.77 4.46
C GLN A 55 15.69 -2.57 4.04
N LEU A 56 15.66 -3.10 2.81
CA LEU A 56 14.59 -4.01 2.38
C LEU A 56 14.52 -5.26 3.24
N ALA A 57 15.66 -5.86 3.58
CA ALA A 57 15.69 -7.02 4.47
C ALA A 57 15.15 -6.69 5.88
N ARG A 58 15.41 -5.49 6.40
CA ARG A 58 14.84 -5.03 7.67
C ARG A 58 13.33 -4.82 7.58
N ILE A 59 12.84 -4.27 6.47
CA ILE A 59 11.41 -4.10 6.22
C ILE A 59 10.74 -5.47 6.17
N GLU A 60 11.31 -6.43 5.45
CA GLU A 60 10.80 -7.81 5.38
C GLU A 60 10.65 -8.47 6.77
N VAL A 61 11.66 -8.29 7.62
CA VAL A 61 11.61 -8.80 9.01
C VAL A 61 10.50 -8.11 9.82
N LEU A 62 10.35 -6.78 9.69
CA LEU A 62 9.31 -6.02 10.36
C LEU A 62 7.92 -6.38 9.85
N GLU A 63 7.73 -6.50 8.54
CA GLU A 63 6.47 -6.94 7.92
C GLU A 63 6.09 -8.34 8.40
N THR A 64 7.03 -9.29 8.41
CA THR A 64 6.79 -10.64 8.92
C THR A 64 6.42 -10.63 10.41
N ARG A 65 7.06 -9.79 11.20
CA ARG A 65 6.73 -9.63 12.63
C ARG A 65 5.33 -9.06 12.82
N LEU A 66 4.98 -8.01 12.07
CA LEU A 66 3.66 -7.38 12.12
C LEU A 66 2.55 -8.33 11.64
N MET A 67 2.81 -9.13 10.59
CA MET A 67 1.84 -10.12 10.11
C MET A 67 1.52 -11.20 11.15
N ASN A 68 2.44 -11.49 12.05
CA ASN A 68 2.28 -12.48 13.13
C ASN A 68 1.92 -11.85 14.48
N ASP A 69 1.68 -10.54 14.54
CA ASP A 69 1.25 -9.86 15.75
C ASP A 69 -0.16 -10.34 16.17
N PRO A 70 -0.36 -10.70 17.44
CA PRO A 70 -1.67 -11.10 17.94
C PRO A 70 -2.76 -10.06 17.71
N ALA A 71 -2.44 -8.76 17.85
CA ALA A 71 -3.37 -7.67 17.62
C ALA A 71 -3.81 -7.59 16.14
N GLU A 72 -2.88 -7.76 15.20
CA GLU A 72 -3.19 -7.82 13.78
C GLU A 72 -4.05 -9.05 13.44
N MET A 73 -3.78 -10.20 14.06
CA MET A 73 -4.58 -11.41 13.86
C MET A 73 -6.02 -11.24 14.37
N GLU A 74 -6.22 -10.58 15.52
CA GLU A 74 -7.54 -10.28 16.05
C GLU A 74 -8.34 -9.38 15.11
N VAL A 75 -7.74 -8.31 14.60
CA VAL A 75 -8.36 -7.41 13.62
C VAL A 75 -8.73 -8.15 12.35
N ARG A 76 -7.84 -9.00 11.82
CA ARG A 76 -8.10 -9.82 10.64
C ARG A 76 -9.26 -10.78 10.85
N GLN A 77 -9.35 -11.43 12.01
CA GLN A 77 -10.46 -12.31 12.36
C GLN A 77 -11.78 -11.53 12.42
N ALA A 78 -11.80 -10.33 12.98
CA ALA A 78 -12.99 -9.49 12.99
C ALA A 78 -13.49 -9.14 11.57
N TYR A 79 -12.57 -8.82 10.65
CA TYR A 79 -12.95 -8.59 9.25
C TYR A 79 -13.43 -9.87 8.55
N LEU A 80 -12.82 -11.02 8.81
CA LEU A 80 -13.27 -12.31 8.27
C LEU A 80 -14.68 -12.67 8.77
N GLN A 81 -14.96 -12.46 10.04
CA GLN A 81 -16.31 -12.68 10.59
C GLN A 81 -17.35 -11.77 9.92
N ARG A 82 -17.02 -10.47 9.74
CA ARG A 82 -17.90 -9.56 8.99
C ARG A 82 -18.11 -10.01 7.54
N ALA A 83 -17.06 -10.47 6.88
CA ALA A 83 -17.15 -11.00 5.53
C ALA A 83 -18.07 -12.23 5.45
N GLN A 84 -18.02 -13.13 6.44
CA GLN A 84 -18.92 -14.29 6.50
C GLN A 84 -20.39 -13.85 6.61
N VAL A 85 -20.72 -12.87 7.45
CA VAL A 85 -22.08 -12.33 7.57
C VAL A 85 -22.59 -11.81 6.21
N TYR A 86 -21.77 -11.07 5.48
CA TYR A 86 -22.17 -10.59 4.15
C TYR A 86 -22.30 -11.72 3.13
N ARG A 87 -21.46 -12.75 3.21
CA ARG A 87 -21.56 -13.94 2.37
C ARG A 87 -22.88 -14.68 2.60
N GLU A 88 -23.27 -14.88 3.84
CA GLU A 88 -24.54 -15.52 4.21
C GLU A 88 -25.75 -14.69 3.73
N ARG A 89 -25.72 -13.36 3.92
CA ARG A 89 -26.77 -12.48 3.41
C ARG A 89 -26.90 -12.52 1.89
N LEU A 90 -25.80 -12.71 1.16
CA LEU A 90 -25.79 -12.81 -0.29
C LEU A 90 -26.37 -14.12 -0.82
N LEU A 91 -26.39 -15.20 -0.01
CA LEU A 91 -27.03 -16.46 -0.39
C LEU A 91 -28.56 -16.31 -0.50
N HIS A 92 -29.15 -15.50 0.38
CA HIS A 92 -30.60 -15.29 0.47
C HIS A 92 -30.92 -13.80 0.65
N VAL A 93 -30.72 -13.01 -0.42
CA VAL A 93 -30.77 -11.54 -0.33
C VAL A 93 -32.11 -11.01 0.17
N GLU A 94 -33.24 -11.48 -0.39
CA GLU A 94 -34.57 -10.99 -0.01
C GLU A 94 -34.96 -11.33 1.43
N PRO A 95 -34.87 -12.60 1.87
CA PRO A 95 -35.13 -12.94 3.27
C PRO A 95 -34.22 -12.17 4.23
N SER A 96 -32.92 -12.13 3.97
CA SER A 96 -31.95 -11.41 4.82
C SER A 96 -32.23 -9.92 4.91
N LEU A 97 -32.73 -9.30 3.85
CA LEU A 97 -33.13 -7.90 3.85
C LEU A 97 -34.37 -7.66 4.71
N GLN A 98 -35.34 -8.57 4.65
CA GLN A 98 -36.54 -8.49 5.49
C GLN A 98 -36.21 -8.72 6.96
N ASP A 99 -35.41 -9.75 7.26
CA ASP A 99 -34.97 -10.05 8.62
C ASP A 99 -34.22 -8.89 9.24
N LEU A 100 -33.30 -8.28 8.50
CA LEU A 100 -32.55 -7.10 8.95
C LEU A 100 -33.47 -5.90 9.24
N ARG A 101 -34.49 -5.71 8.42
CA ARG A 101 -35.48 -4.63 8.64
C ARG A 101 -36.28 -4.88 9.89
N VAL A 102 -36.81 -6.08 10.10
CA VAL A 102 -37.56 -6.49 11.27
C VAL A 102 -36.68 -6.37 12.53
N GLU A 103 -35.45 -6.83 12.50
CA GLU A 103 -34.53 -6.72 13.63
C GLU A 103 -34.27 -5.29 14.03
N LEU A 104 -33.95 -4.40 13.08
CA LEU A 104 -33.71 -2.99 13.38
C LEU A 104 -34.97 -2.25 13.85
N GLU A 105 -36.16 -2.56 13.30
CA GLU A 105 -37.41 -2.03 13.81
C GLU A 105 -37.65 -2.46 15.26
N GLN A 106 -37.45 -3.73 15.56
CA GLN A 106 -37.57 -4.24 16.94
C GLN A 106 -36.57 -3.56 17.86
N ARG A 107 -35.32 -3.41 17.44
CA ARG A 107 -34.29 -2.70 18.22
C ARG A 107 -34.70 -1.27 18.54
N VAL A 108 -35.23 -0.53 17.56
CA VAL A 108 -35.72 0.84 17.77
C VAL A 108 -36.91 0.86 18.79
N ARG A 109 -37.85 -0.10 18.67
CA ARG A 109 -38.97 -0.22 19.61
C ARG A 109 -38.49 -0.54 21.04
N THR A 110 -37.56 -1.49 21.17
CA THR A 110 -37.02 -1.88 22.47
C THR A 110 -36.27 -0.73 23.15
N LEU A 111 -35.40 -0.01 22.41
CA LEU A 111 -34.67 1.13 22.93
C LEU A 111 -35.63 2.26 23.43
N LYS A 112 -36.72 2.50 22.69
CA LYS A 112 -37.75 3.45 23.11
C LYS A 112 -38.50 2.99 24.35
N ALA A 113 -38.87 1.70 24.45
CA ALA A 113 -39.57 1.15 25.60
C ALA A 113 -38.73 1.16 26.88
N GLN A 114 -37.42 0.98 26.74
CA GLN A 114 -36.43 1.01 27.82
C GLN A 114 -36.06 2.43 28.27
N GLY A 115 -36.56 3.48 27.58
CA GLY A 115 -36.15 4.86 27.87
C GLY A 115 -34.70 5.16 27.60
N ALA A 116 -34.10 4.46 26.62
CA ALA A 116 -32.68 4.62 26.26
C ALA A 116 -32.38 6.06 25.82
N ASP A 117 -31.13 6.47 25.92
CA ASP A 117 -30.65 7.78 25.53
C ASP A 117 -31.03 8.12 24.08
N PHE A 118 -31.35 9.41 23.86
CA PHE A 118 -31.73 9.93 22.54
C PHE A 118 -30.70 9.62 21.45
N ALA A 119 -29.42 9.66 21.79
CA ALA A 119 -28.33 9.34 20.86
C ALA A 119 -28.42 7.89 20.34
N SER A 120 -28.69 6.93 21.23
CA SER A 120 -28.85 5.51 20.91
C SER A 120 -30.05 5.25 20.01
N ILE A 121 -31.19 5.90 20.31
CA ILE A 121 -32.41 5.80 19.49
C ILE A 121 -32.19 6.42 18.11
N ALA A 122 -31.53 7.58 18.05
CA ALA A 122 -31.20 8.27 16.80
C ALA A 122 -30.22 7.45 15.92
N GLN A 123 -29.29 6.76 16.53
CA GLN A 123 -28.37 5.85 15.84
C GLN A 123 -29.12 4.66 15.24
N ALA A 124 -29.94 3.96 16.02
CA ALA A 124 -30.72 2.83 15.54
C ALA A 124 -31.70 3.24 14.40
N ARG A 125 -32.25 4.44 14.47
CA ARG A 125 -33.07 4.99 13.37
C ARG A 125 -32.25 5.26 12.10
N ARG A 126 -31.04 5.79 12.23
CA ARG A 126 -30.16 6.00 11.08
C ARG A 126 -29.79 4.67 10.42
N GLU A 127 -29.52 3.64 11.21
CA GLU A 127 -29.25 2.30 10.72
C GLU A 127 -30.46 1.73 9.96
N LEU A 128 -31.66 1.91 10.46
CA LEU A 128 -32.90 1.50 9.79
C LEU A 128 -33.13 2.25 8.47
N LEU A 129 -32.85 3.55 8.41
CA LEU A 129 -32.95 4.36 7.19
C LEU A 129 -31.87 4.06 6.18
N ALA A 130 -30.75 3.52 6.61
CA ALA A 130 -29.63 3.13 5.75
C ALA A 130 -29.83 1.76 5.08
N ILE A 131 -30.92 1.04 5.41
CA ILE A 131 -31.25 -0.24 4.78
C ILE A 131 -31.51 -0.01 3.28
N PRO A 132 -30.94 -0.85 2.39
CA PRO A 132 -31.18 -0.77 0.96
C PRO A 132 -32.68 -0.86 0.63
N PRO A 133 -33.18 -0.06 -0.33
CA PRO A 133 -34.60 -0.02 -0.67
C PRO A 133 -35.09 -1.31 -1.35
N ASN A 134 -34.22 -2.00 -2.07
CA ASN A 134 -34.54 -3.22 -2.80
C ASN A 134 -33.41 -4.23 -2.80
N ALA A 135 -33.71 -5.49 -3.17
CA ALA A 135 -32.77 -6.59 -3.20
C ALA A 135 -31.59 -6.39 -4.18
N ALA A 136 -31.78 -5.64 -5.27
CA ALA A 136 -30.74 -5.39 -6.24
C ALA A 136 -29.65 -4.47 -5.65
N VAL A 137 -30.07 -3.38 -5.02
CA VAL A 137 -29.16 -2.44 -4.34
C VAL A 137 -28.51 -3.12 -3.13
N ALA A 138 -29.26 -3.93 -2.37
CA ALA A 138 -28.73 -4.71 -1.25
C ALA A 138 -27.60 -5.65 -1.71
N ARG A 139 -27.82 -6.36 -2.82
CA ARG A 139 -26.81 -7.28 -3.39
C ARG A 139 -25.53 -6.54 -3.75
N GLU A 140 -25.65 -5.41 -4.42
CA GLU A 140 -24.49 -4.62 -4.84
C GLU A 140 -23.71 -4.08 -3.63
N GLN A 141 -24.41 -3.52 -2.64
CA GLN A 141 -23.79 -2.99 -1.43
C GLN A 141 -23.11 -4.09 -0.59
N TRP A 142 -23.79 -5.23 -0.41
CA TRP A 142 -23.22 -6.34 0.36
C TRP A 142 -22.07 -7.03 -0.37
N GLN A 143 -22.09 -7.04 -1.71
CA GLN A 143 -20.97 -7.56 -2.48
C GLN A 143 -19.73 -6.66 -2.37
N ARG A 144 -19.91 -5.34 -2.43
CA ARG A 144 -18.82 -4.38 -2.17
C ARG A 144 -18.31 -4.53 -0.73
N ALA A 145 -19.21 -4.59 0.25
CA ALA A 145 -18.83 -4.77 1.65
C ALA A 145 -18.09 -6.10 1.88
N LEU A 146 -18.50 -7.19 1.22
CA LEU A 146 -17.81 -8.48 1.27
C LEU A 146 -16.38 -8.33 0.73
N THR A 147 -16.21 -7.73 -0.45
CA THR A 147 -14.89 -7.53 -1.06
C THR A 147 -14.00 -6.67 -0.18
N ASP A 148 -14.50 -5.54 0.31
CA ASP A 148 -13.77 -4.64 1.23
C ASP A 148 -13.31 -5.35 2.50
N ASN A 149 -14.19 -6.15 3.13
CA ASN A 149 -13.83 -6.88 4.34
C ASN A 149 -12.82 -8.01 4.06
N LEU A 150 -12.91 -8.68 2.91
CA LEU A 150 -11.93 -9.68 2.50
C LEU A 150 -10.56 -9.06 2.21
N GLU A 151 -10.51 -7.90 1.57
CA GLU A 151 -9.26 -7.17 1.35
C GLU A 151 -8.62 -6.73 2.66
N ARG A 152 -9.40 -6.14 3.57
CA ARG A 152 -8.91 -5.72 4.89
C ARG A 152 -8.54 -6.88 5.82
N SER A 153 -9.06 -8.09 5.58
CA SER A 153 -8.67 -9.29 6.31
C SER A 153 -7.30 -9.83 5.91
N ARG A 154 -6.73 -9.34 4.81
CA ARG A 154 -5.36 -9.69 4.41
C ARG A 154 -4.35 -9.08 5.39
N PRO A 155 -3.14 -9.65 5.49
CA PRO A 155 -2.08 -9.08 6.33
C PRO A 155 -1.83 -7.61 6.02
N LEU A 156 -1.48 -6.82 7.03
CA LEU A 156 -1.15 -5.40 6.91
C LEU A 156 -2.30 -4.55 6.31
N GLY A 157 -3.55 -4.89 6.63
CA GLY A 157 -4.72 -4.16 6.16
C GLY A 157 -4.98 -4.27 4.65
N GLY A 158 -4.49 -5.33 4.01
CA GLY A 158 -4.61 -5.57 2.57
C GLY A 158 -3.47 -5.02 1.74
N MET A 159 -2.48 -4.37 2.35
CA MET A 159 -1.28 -3.94 1.65
C MET A 159 -0.40 -5.15 1.32
N VAL A 160 0.08 -5.22 0.09
CA VAL A 160 1.06 -6.24 -0.31
C VAL A 160 2.41 -5.89 0.33
N PRO A 161 3.05 -6.82 1.09
CA PRO A 161 4.37 -6.58 1.65
C PRO A 161 5.37 -6.20 0.56
N HIS A 162 6.21 -5.19 0.81
CA HIS A 162 7.19 -4.67 -0.17
C HIS A 162 8.11 -5.75 -0.73
N ALA A 163 8.50 -6.73 0.10
CA ALA A 163 9.33 -7.86 -0.33
C ALA A 163 8.64 -8.80 -1.33
N ARG A 164 7.29 -8.80 -1.38
CA ARG A 164 6.52 -9.63 -2.31
C ARG A 164 6.15 -8.91 -3.61
N GLU A 165 6.03 -7.59 -3.60
CA GLU A 165 5.81 -6.80 -4.83
C GLU A 165 6.94 -6.96 -5.85
N PHE A 166 8.17 -7.16 -5.36
CA PHE A 166 9.36 -7.30 -6.19
C PHE A 166 9.83 -8.75 -6.41
N ARG A 167 9.15 -9.71 -5.78
CA ARG A 167 9.48 -11.13 -5.87
C ARG A 167 8.21 -11.92 -6.13
N GLY A 168 7.65 -11.79 -7.33
CA GLY A 168 6.63 -12.75 -7.77
C GLY A 168 7.13 -14.17 -7.50
N ASP A 169 6.26 -15.11 -7.19
CA ASP A 169 6.66 -16.49 -6.93
C ASP A 169 7.10 -17.16 -8.25
N PRO A 170 8.39 -17.53 -8.41
CA PRO A 170 8.84 -18.22 -9.62
C PRO A 170 8.16 -19.59 -9.81
N ALA A 171 7.56 -20.15 -8.75
CA ALA A 171 6.78 -21.38 -8.79
C ALA A 171 5.27 -21.14 -8.92
N GLY A 172 4.84 -19.87 -8.92
CA GLY A 172 3.46 -19.46 -9.02
C GLY A 172 2.85 -19.57 -10.42
N ASP A 173 1.65 -19.06 -10.57
CA ASP A 173 0.93 -19.02 -11.83
C ASP A 173 1.67 -18.15 -12.87
N VAL A 174 1.25 -18.22 -14.14
CA VAL A 174 1.90 -17.50 -15.26
C VAL A 174 2.01 -16.00 -15.01
N SER A 175 1.01 -15.40 -14.35
CA SER A 175 1.01 -13.99 -13.95
C SER A 175 2.07 -13.68 -12.88
N ASP A 176 2.28 -14.56 -11.93
CA ASP A 176 3.29 -14.40 -10.87
C ASP A 176 4.72 -14.54 -11.40
N ARG A 177 4.94 -15.41 -12.39
CA ARG A 177 6.22 -15.53 -13.09
C ARG A 177 6.53 -14.29 -13.93
N GLN A 178 5.53 -13.74 -14.62
CA GLN A 178 5.71 -12.49 -15.37
C GLN A 178 6.05 -11.33 -14.46
N LEU A 179 5.38 -11.18 -13.32
CA LEU A 179 5.69 -10.20 -12.29
C LEU A 179 7.10 -10.38 -11.71
N PHE A 180 7.53 -11.62 -11.53
CA PHE A 180 8.88 -11.96 -11.08
C PHE A 180 9.93 -11.53 -12.12
N ASP A 181 9.72 -11.87 -13.39
CA ASP A 181 10.63 -11.54 -14.48
C ASP A 181 10.65 -10.01 -14.75
N GLU A 182 9.51 -9.34 -14.72
CA GLU A 182 9.42 -7.89 -14.86
C GLU A 182 10.06 -7.15 -13.69
N SER A 183 9.96 -7.66 -12.47
CA SER A 183 10.59 -7.06 -11.30
C SER A 183 12.11 -7.16 -11.35
N GLN A 184 12.66 -8.25 -11.88
CA GLN A 184 14.10 -8.40 -12.09
C GLN A 184 14.63 -7.47 -13.20
N LEU A 185 13.87 -7.30 -14.28
CA LEU A 185 14.22 -6.40 -15.38
C LEU A 185 14.18 -4.92 -14.95
N ASN A 186 13.20 -4.52 -14.14
CA ASN A 186 13.09 -3.16 -13.62
C ASN A 186 14.22 -2.81 -12.64
N PHE A 187 14.76 -3.76 -11.91
CA PHE A 187 15.91 -3.52 -11.04
C PHE A 187 17.22 -3.32 -11.82
N LEU A 188 17.33 -3.89 -13.01
CA LEU A 188 18.48 -3.71 -13.91
C LEU A 188 18.33 -2.52 -14.86
N ALA A 189 17.11 -1.99 -15.01
CA ALA A 189 16.82 -0.82 -15.85
C ALA A 189 16.94 0.52 -15.10
N LEU A 190 17.16 0.52 -13.79
CA LEU A 190 17.51 1.66 -12.95
C LEU A 190 19.01 1.74 -12.72
#